data_bf5366da69defb8ea127a9c5421b1b56
#
_entry.id   bf5366da69defb8ea127a9c5421b1b56
#
_cell.length_a   1.000
_cell.length_b   1.000
_cell.length_c   1.000
_cell.angle_alpha   90.00
_cell.angle_beta   90.00
_cell.angle_gamma   90.00
#
_symmetry.space_group_name_H-M   'P 1'
#
loop_
_entity.id
_entity.type
_entity.pdbx_description
1 polymer ?
#
loop_
_entity_poly.entity_id
_entity_poly.type
_entity_poly.pdbx_seq_one_letter_code
_entity_poly.pdbx_strand_id
1 'polypeptide(L)'
;MYKRQADNLATYIRVGSIPLTLEEVSSNIVGAQLGHAAIKSSLVAAAIGLALLCLFMIVMFRIPGLVATLSLIIYTSLVLFLVSVYDLTLTLPGIAGIILGIGMAVDGNVIIYTRIREEIGAGKSVESAILSGYNKATSSIVDGNVTTLIAALVLYIFGTGPVKGFATTLAVGNIVSIFTSLVITKVIMKLLYNFGIRDAKWYGKNVYRKTLDVLSIKKWAAIGSAVVIAAGIITMAVQAGLGNRALNFSLEFVGGSTTTFTFDKEYTAEEIEDNIIPVIRDAAGITEVQQQKVADSTQVSFKTSDLSLEQREAIENAVTAKYPIKDGTIVETDTISSSVSATVKRDAILSVILATICMLIYIFVRFRDIRFALAAVLALLHDVLVVIAFYAFARIPVGTTFIACMLTIVGYSINGTIIIFDRIREQLKTANSKTNITELVNSSITSTMSRTVYTSITTLIMLIVLFIMGVTSVKEFTLPLIVGIVVGAYSSVCLTSAMWYVMGGKKRGVVEENNKKAASKKEVFEDGSQV
;
A
#
# COMPACT_ATOMS: atom_id res chain seq x y z
N MET A 1 -30.67 -4.44 27.85
CA MET A 1 -29.96 -3.37 28.59
C MET A 1 -29.47 -3.87 29.95
N TYR A 2 -30.33 -4.36 30.84
CA TYR A 2 -29.97 -4.81 32.20
C TYR A 2 -28.95 -5.95 32.28
N LYS A 3 -28.96 -6.93 31.36
CA LYS A 3 -28.01 -8.05 31.37
C LYS A 3 -26.56 -7.58 31.15
N ARG A 4 -26.35 -6.63 30.23
CA ARG A 4 -25.03 -6.04 29.97
C ARG A 4 -24.50 -5.20 31.15
N GLN A 5 -25.41 -4.52 31.86
CA GLN A 5 -25.05 -3.78 33.06
C GLN A 5 -24.70 -4.70 34.23
N ALA A 6 -25.44 -5.82 34.39
CA ALA A 6 -25.12 -6.84 35.38
C ALA A 6 -23.81 -7.56 35.11
N ASP A 7 -23.50 -7.87 33.82
CA ASP A 7 -22.23 -8.48 33.43
C ASP A 7 -21.05 -7.53 33.65
N ASN A 8 -21.23 -6.23 33.37
CA ASN A 8 -20.22 -5.21 33.66
C ASN A 8 -20.01 -5.07 35.19
N LEU A 9 -21.06 -5.03 35.97
CA LEU A 9 -20.97 -4.95 37.43
C LEU A 9 -20.29 -6.18 38.02
N ALA A 10 -20.63 -7.37 37.54
CA ALA A 10 -19.95 -8.64 37.91
C ALA A 10 -18.48 -8.61 37.54
N THR A 11 -18.13 -8.02 36.42
CA THR A 11 -16.73 -7.86 35.98
C THR A 11 -16.00 -6.90 36.88
N TYR A 12 -16.60 -5.74 37.26
CA TYR A 12 -16.00 -4.79 38.19
C TYR A 12 -15.80 -5.40 39.59
N ILE A 13 -16.74 -6.18 40.09
CA ILE A 13 -16.60 -6.91 41.36
C ILE A 13 -15.49 -7.96 41.30
N ARG A 14 -15.36 -8.69 40.19
CA ARG A 14 -14.26 -9.66 39.98
C ARG A 14 -12.90 -8.98 39.88
N VAL A 15 -12.80 -7.85 39.17
CA VAL A 15 -11.55 -7.08 39.06
C VAL A 15 -11.13 -6.53 40.41
N GLY A 16 -12.09 -6.03 41.23
CA GLY A 16 -11.80 -5.56 42.57
C GLY A 16 -11.37 -6.67 43.57
N SER A 17 -11.58 -7.95 43.26
CA SER A 17 -11.13 -9.09 44.06
C SER A 17 -9.77 -9.68 43.64
N ILE A 18 -9.15 -9.17 42.59
CA ILE A 18 -7.84 -9.63 42.11
C ILE A 18 -6.75 -9.03 43.01
N PRO A 19 -5.91 -9.83 43.66
CA PRO A 19 -4.85 -9.34 44.56
C PRO A 19 -3.60 -8.85 43.78
N LEU A 20 -3.82 -8.28 42.59
CA LEU A 20 -2.78 -7.77 41.71
C LEU A 20 -3.08 -6.31 41.39
N THR A 21 -2.07 -5.49 41.43
CA THR A 21 -2.15 -4.12 40.90
C THR A 21 -2.19 -4.18 39.38
N LEU A 22 -3.27 -3.63 38.80
CA LEU A 22 -3.38 -3.49 37.35
C LEU A 22 -2.81 -2.13 36.95
N GLU A 23 -1.89 -2.13 36.00
CA GLU A 23 -1.36 -0.94 35.38
C GLU A 23 -1.98 -0.77 33.98
N GLU A 24 -2.45 0.43 33.65
CA GLU A 24 -2.97 0.74 32.33
C GLU A 24 -1.82 0.81 31.33
N VAL A 25 -1.77 -0.14 30.41
CA VAL A 25 -0.68 -0.27 29.42
C VAL A 25 -0.98 0.56 28.17
N SER A 26 -2.24 0.67 27.80
CA SER A 26 -2.69 1.47 26.65
C SER A 26 -4.17 1.77 26.79
N SER A 27 -4.56 2.99 26.48
CA SER A 27 -5.96 3.44 26.41
C SER A 27 -6.16 4.28 25.16
N ASN A 28 -7.28 4.07 24.49
CA ASN A 28 -7.69 4.87 23.34
C ASN A 28 -9.17 5.22 23.48
N ILE A 29 -9.46 6.49 23.61
CA ILE A 29 -10.83 7.03 23.72
C ILE A 29 -11.12 7.84 22.47
N VAL A 30 -12.01 7.33 21.63
CA VAL A 30 -12.44 8.00 20.39
C VAL A 30 -13.93 8.35 20.48
N GLY A 31 -14.26 9.59 20.14
CA GLY A 31 -15.64 10.06 20.10
C GLY A 31 -16.48 9.29 19.05
N ALA A 32 -17.69 8.87 19.43
CA ALA A 32 -18.60 8.14 18.54
C ALA A 32 -18.96 8.95 17.27
N GLN A 33 -18.97 10.28 17.35
CA GLN A 33 -19.23 11.16 16.21
C GLN A 33 -18.11 11.10 15.17
N LEU A 34 -16.84 11.03 15.59
CA LEU A 34 -15.70 10.91 14.69
C LEU A 34 -15.75 9.58 13.93
N GLY A 35 -16.06 8.48 14.63
CA GLY A 35 -16.23 7.17 13.99
C GLY A 35 -17.34 7.17 12.94
N HIS A 36 -18.48 7.78 13.26
CA HIS A 36 -19.63 7.87 12.34
C HIS A 36 -19.33 8.76 11.11
N ALA A 37 -18.67 9.90 11.31
CA ALA A 37 -18.23 10.79 10.24
C ALA A 37 -17.22 10.12 9.32
N ALA A 38 -16.27 9.39 9.89
CA ALA A 38 -15.26 8.65 9.14
C ALA A 38 -15.87 7.54 8.27
N ILE A 39 -16.80 6.75 8.81
CA ILE A 39 -17.51 5.70 8.06
C ILE A 39 -18.31 6.33 6.92
N LYS A 40 -19.09 7.38 7.18
CA LYS A 40 -19.91 8.05 6.18
C LYS A 40 -19.07 8.64 5.05
N SER A 41 -18.02 9.39 5.37
CA SER A 41 -17.13 9.99 4.37
C SER A 41 -16.41 8.92 3.54
N SER A 42 -15.96 7.83 4.17
CA SER A 42 -15.29 6.72 3.48
C SER A 42 -16.23 5.95 2.55
N LEU A 43 -17.49 5.73 2.95
CA LEU A 43 -18.50 5.10 2.10
C LEU A 43 -18.82 5.94 0.86
N VAL A 44 -18.98 7.26 1.03
CA VAL A 44 -19.19 8.17 -0.11
C VAL A 44 -17.94 8.20 -1.00
N ALA A 45 -16.74 8.25 -0.42
CA ALA A 45 -15.49 8.17 -1.17
C ALA A 45 -15.40 6.85 -1.96
N ALA A 46 -15.74 5.72 -1.34
CA ALA A 46 -15.76 4.41 -2.01
C ALA A 46 -16.73 4.39 -3.19
N ALA A 47 -17.94 4.92 -3.02
CA ALA A 47 -18.95 4.97 -4.10
C ALA A 47 -18.50 5.85 -5.27
N ILE A 48 -17.98 7.04 -5.01
CA ILE A 48 -17.47 7.95 -6.04
C ILE A 48 -16.23 7.34 -6.72
N GLY A 49 -15.28 6.81 -5.94
CA GLY A 49 -14.09 6.16 -6.46
C GLY A 49 -14.43 4.96 -7.33
N LEU A 50 -15.36 4.11 -6.90
CA LEU A 50 -15.86 2.98 -7.67
C LEU A 50 -16.50 3.43 -8.98
N ALA A 51 -17.33 4.46 -8.97
CA ALA A 51 -17.98 5.00 -10.19
C ALA A 51 -16.94 5.54 -11.19
N LEU A 52 -15.94 6.31 -10.70
CA LEU A 52 -14.85 6.83 -11.54
C LEU A 52 -13.98 5.70 -12.09
N LEU A 53 -13.68 4.68 -11.29
CA LEU A 53 -12.92 3.51 -11.70
C LEU A 53 -13.66 2.69 -12.76
N CYS A 54 -14.96 2.47 -12.59
CA CYS A 54 -15.79 1.80 -13.57
C CYS A 54 -15.83 2.59 -14.89
N LEU A 55 -16.02 3.91 -14.82
CA LEU A 55 -16.00 4.77 -16.00
C LEU A 55 -14.64 4.68 -16.71
N PHE A 56 -13.54 4.79 -15.98
CA PHE A 56 -12.18 4.66 -16.53
C PHE A 56 -12.02 3.32 -17.26
N MET A 57 -12.44 2.21 -16.64
CA MET A 57 -12.32 0.87 -17.22
C MET A 57 -13.14 0.73 -18.50
N ILE A 58 -14.38 1.23 -18.55
CA ILE A 58 -15.23 1.17 -19.74
C ILE A 58 -14.63 2.00 -20.87
N VAL A 59 -14.17 3.22 -20.59
CA VAL A 59 -13.55 4.10 -21.59
C VAL A 59 -12.27 3.49 -22.16
N MET A 60 -11.41 2.96 -21.30
CA MET A 60 -10.12 2.42 -21.73
C MET A 60 -10.21 1.05 -22.39
N PHE A 61 -11.08 0.17 -21.91
CA PHE A 61 -11.14 -1.23 -22.35
C PHE A 61 -12.42 -1.64 -23.09
N ARG A 62 -13.44 -0.77 -23.16
CA ARG A 62 -14.72 -1.03 -23.85
C ARG A 62 -15.45 -2.25 -23.24
N ILE A 63 -15.74 -3.30 -24.01
CA ILE A 63 -16.44 -4.50 -23.52
C ILE A 63 -15.65 -5.22 -22.40
N PRO A 64 -14.36 -5.49 -22.52
CA PRO A 64 -13.59 -5.96 -21.36
C PRO A 64 -13.70 -5.04 -20.12
N GLY A 65 -13.78 -3.73 -20.32
CA GLY A 65 -14.01 -2.76 -19.25
C GLY A 65 -15.39 -2.92 -18.58
N LEU A 66 -16.43 -3.21 -19.35
CA LEU A 66 -17.75 -3.54 -18.80
C LEU A 66 -17.69 -4.84 -17.96
N VAL A 67 -16.98 -5.85 -18.44
CA VAL A 67 -16.74 -7.10 -17.67
C VAL A 67 -16.02 -6.81 -16.36
N ALA A 68 -15.00 -5.95 -16.38
CA ALA A 68 -14.30 -5.52 -15.16
C ALA A 68 -15.26 -4.82 -14.19
N THR A 69 -16.12 -3.93 -14.69
CA THR A 69 -17.12 -3.22 -13.87
C THR A 69 -18.05 -4.21 -13.16
N LEU A 70 -18.62 -5.17 -13.88
CA LEU A 70 -19.46 -6.21 -13.29
C LEU A 70 -18.70 -7.07 -12.27
N SER A 71 -17.48 -7.46 -12.60
CA SER A 71 -16.62 -8.20 -11.68
C SER A 71 -16.28 -7.40 -10.42
N LEU A 72 -16.10 -6.10 -10.53
CA LEU A 72 -15.76 -5.23 -9.42
C LEU A 72 -16.93 -5.05 -8.45
N ILE A 73 -18.17 -5.00 -8.97
CA ILE A 73 -19.38 -5.02 -8.14
C ILE A 73 -19.46 -6.34 -7.37
N ILE A 74 -19.24 -7.48 -8.04
CA ILE A 74 -19.22 -8.81 -7.39
C ILE A 74 -18.09 -8.88 -6.36
N TYR A 75 -16.89 -8.38 -6.69
CA TYR A 75 -15.75 -8.30 -5.77
C TYR A 75 -16.12 -7.54 -4.50
N THR A 76 -16.65 -6.33 -4.63
CA THR A 76 -17.02 -5.48 -3.49
C THR A 76 -18.09 -6.16 -2.63
N SER A 77 -19.12 -6.74 -3.25
CA SER A 77 -20.15 -7.48 -2.54
C SER A 77 -19.60 -8.69 -1.80
N LEU A 78 -18.67 -9.43 -2.42
CA LEU A 78 -18.07 -10.62 -1.82
C LEU A 78 -17.13 -10.26 -0.67
N VAL A 79 -16.35 -9.18 -0.79
CA VAL A 79 -15.50 -8.69 0.31
C VAL A 79 -16.34 -8.26 1.50
N LEU A 80 -17.40 -7.47 1.28
CA LEU A 80 -18.30 -7.05 2.36
C LEU A 80 -19.02 -8.24 3.01
N PHE A 81 -19.44 -9.21 2.21
CA PHE A 81 -20.03 -10.46 2.71
C PHE A 81 -19.05 -11.22 3.61
N LEU A 82 -17.80 -11.41 3.17
CA LEU A 82 -16.79 -12.12 3.98
C LEU A 82 -16.44 -11.34 5.26
N VAL A 83 -16.33 -10.03 5.19
CA VAL A 83 -16.10 -9.18 6.38
C VAL A 83 -17.24 -9.37 7.40
N SER A 84 -18.48 -9.45 6.93
CA SER A 84 -19.66 -9.66 7.78
C SER A 84 -19.73 -11.08 8.36
N VAL A 85 -19.48 -12.11 7.53
CA VAL A 85 -19.57 -13.52 7.95
C VAL A 85 -18.49 -13.90 8.97
N TYR A 86 -17.29 -13.37 8.80
CA TYR A 86 -16.17 -13.61 9.73
C TYR A 86 -16.12 -12.61 10.89
N ASP A 87 -17.11 -11.75 11.04
CA ASP A 87 -17.20 -10.71 12.08
C ASP A 87 -15.89 -9.91 12.23
N LEU A 88 -15.30 -9.54 11.08
CA LEU A 88 -14.03 -8.83 11.06
C LEU A 88 -14.22 -7.40 11.56
N THR A 89 -13.44 -7.00 12.55
CA THR A 89 -13.47 -5.65 13.09
C THR A 89 -13.01 -4.63 12.05
N LEU A 90 -13.91 -3.73 11.64
CA LEU A 90 -13.60 -2.64 10.73
C LEU A 90 -12.96 -1.48 11.48
N THR A 91 -11.64 -1.34 11.32
CA THR A 91 -10.88 -0.19 11.79
C THR A 91 -10.80 0.88 10.70
N LEU A 92 -10.44 2.14 11.03
CA LEU A 92 -10.27 3.20 10.03
C LEU A 92 -9.25 2.83 8.94
N PRO A 93 -8.05 2.31 9.27
CA PRO A 93 -7.15 1.75 8.26
C PRO A 93 -7.76 0.54 7.53
N GLY A 94 -8.57 -0.29 8.20
CA GLY A 94 -9.25 -1.43 7.58
C GLY A 94 -10.23 -1.01 6.48
N ILE A 95 -11.00 0.05 6.69
CA ILE A 95 -11.87 0.64 5.67
C ILE A 95 -11.04 1.16 4.49
N ALA A 96 -9.93 1.86 4.77
CA ALA A 96 -9.00 2.31 3.75
C ALA A 96 -8.40 1.11 2.97
N GLY A 97 -8.14 -0.01 3.66
CA GLY A 97 -7.69 -1.27 3.06
C GLY A 97 -8.70 -1.88 2.08
N ILE A 98 -9.99 -1.86 2.41
CA ILE A 98 -11.06 -2.30 1.48
C ILE A 98 -11.08 -1.40 0.24
N ILE A 99 -11.04 -0.07 0.42
CA ILE A 99 -11.08 0.90 -0.68
C ILE A 99 -9.84 0.75 -1.57
N LEU A 100 -8.66 0.60 -0.98
CA LEU A 100 -7.43 0.29 -1.70
C LEU A 100 -7.55 -1.04 -2.44
N GLY A 101 -8.12 -2.06 -1.79
CA GLY A 101 -8.39 -3.38 -2.37
C GLY A 101 -9.28 -3.32 -3.62
N ILE A 102 -10.29 -2.44 -3.65
CA ILE A 102 -11.11 -2.19 -4.84
C ILE A 102 -10.24 -1.70 -6.01
N GLY A 103 -9.32 -0.76 -5.75
CA GLY A 103 -8.37 -0.27 -6.76
C GLY A 103 -7.46 -1.37 -7.29
N MET A 104 -6.90 -2.18 -6.40
CA MET A 104 -5.99 -3.30 -6.76
C MET A 104 -6.72 -4.48 -7.40
N ALA A 105 -8.01 -4.68 -7.13
CA ALA A 105 -8.78 -5.77 -7.73
C ALA A 105 -8.92 -5.66 -9.25
N VAL A 106 -8.76 -4.45 -9.78
CA VAL A 106 -8.79 -4.19 -11.23
C VAL A 106 -7.45 -4.54 -11.89
N ASP A 107 -6.35 -4.59 -11.16
CA ASP A 107 -5.00 -4.82 -11.71
C ASP A 107 -4.92 -6.13 -12.49
N GLY A 108 -5.50 -7.21 -11.97
CA GLY A 108 -5.61 -8.49 -12.67
C GLY A 108 -6.35 -8.37 -14.01
N ASN A 109 -7.43 -7.59 -14.03
CA ASN A 109 -8.23 -7.36 -15.22
C ASN A 109 -7.46 -6.54 -16.28
N VAL A 110 -6.74 -5.51 -15.86
CA VAL A 110 -5.87 -4.71 -16.75
C VAL A 110 -4.81 -5.60 -17.40
N ILE A 111 -4.18 -6.51 -16.62
CA ILE A 111 -3.20 -7.46 -17.12
C ILE A 111 -3.81 -8.39 -18.19
N ILE A 112 -4.97 -8.96 -17.91
CA ILE A 112 -5.67 -9.86 -18.85
C ILE A 112 -6.04 -9.11 -20.13
N TYR A 113 -6.67 -7.94 -20.00
CA TYR A 113 -7.21 -7.23 -21.15
C TYR A 113 -6.14 -6.63 -22.06
N THR A 114 -5.02 -6.21 -21.50
CA THR A 114 -3.87 -5.80 -22.31
C THR A 114 -3.29 -6.98 -23.08
N ARG A 115 -3.21 -8.18 -22.48
CA ARG A 115 -2.79 -9.41 -23.19
C ARG A 115 -3.78 -9.82 -24.28
N ILE A 116 -5.10 -9.75 -24.03
CA ILE A 116 -6.11 -10.01 -25.08
C ILE A 116 -5.90 -9.08 -26.28
N ARG A 117 -5.66 -7.78 -26.03
CA ARG A 117 -5.38 -6.81 -27.10
C ARG A 117 -4.09 -7.12 -27.87
N GLU A 118 -3.03 -7.54 -27.17
CA GLU A 118 -1.78 -7.97 -27.80
C GLU A 118 -2.01 -9.16 -28.72
N GLU A 119 -2.76 -10.17 -28.27
CA GLU A 119 -3.06 -11.37 -29.06
C GLU A 119 -3.96 -11.08 -30.28
N ILE A 120 -4.97 -10.18 -30.13
CA ILE A 120 -5.78 -9.70 -31.26
C ILE A 120 -4.91 -8.92 -32.25
N GLY A 121 -4.02 -8.05 -31.75
CA GLY A 121 -3.07 -7.31 -32.59
C GLY A 121 -2.08 -8.21 -33.35
N ALA A 122 -1.76 -9.37 -32.79
CA ALA A 122 -0.98 -10.41 -33.46
C ALA A 122 -1.76 -11.25 -34.49
N GLY A 123 -3.03 -10.91 -34.75
CA GLY A 123 -3.87 -11.55 -35.79
C GLY A 123 -4.65 -12.78 -35.33
N LYS A 124 -4.72 -13.07 -34.02
CA LYS A 124 -5.55 -14.17 -33.50
C LYS A 124 -7.02 -13.81 -33.53
N SER A 125 -7.90 -14.82 -33.68
CA SER A 125 -9.34 -14.67 -33.49
C SER A 125 -9.63 -14.22 -32.04
N VAL A 126 -10.74 -13.50 -31.83
CA VAL A 126 -11.14 -12.98 -30.52
C VAL A 126 -11.24 -14.10 -29.48
N GLU A 127 -11.80 -15.26 -29.84
CA GLU A 127 -11.92 -16.42 -28.95
C GLU A 127 -10.55 -16.94 -28.51
N SER A 128 -9.65 -17.16 -29.48
CA SER A 128 -8.28 -17.62 -29.19
C SER A 128 -7.49 -16.58 -28.39
N ALA A 129 -7.72 -15.28 -28.66
CA ALA A 129 -7.09 -14.19 -27.94
C ALA A 129 -7.57 -14.12 -26.49
N ILE A 130 -8.87 -14.31 -26.21
CA ILE A 130 -9.42 -14.39 -24.85
C ILE A 130 -8.75 -15.54 -24.10
N LEU A 131 -8.78 -16.76 -24.65
CA LEU A 131 -8.19 -17.93 -23.99
C LEU A 131 -6.69 -17.75 -23.71
N SER A 132 -5.95 -17.30 -24.73
CA SER A 132 -4.51 -17.04 -24.64
C SER A 132 -4.18 -15.93 -23.65
N GLY A 133 -4.98 -14.87 -23.61
CA GLY A 133 -4.81 -13.73 -22.69
C GLY A 133 -4.94 -14.15 -21.24
N TYR A 134 -5.99 -14.90 -20.89
CA TYR A 134 -6.17 -15.44 -19.53
C TYR A 134 -5.01 -16.38 -19.15
N ASN A 135 -4.67 -17.33 -20.01
CA ASN A 135 -3.61 -18.31 -19.71
C ASN A 135 -2.24 -17.64 -19.49
N LYS A 136 -1.89 -16.65 -20.31
CA LYS A 136 -0.62 -15.93 -20.19
C LYS A 136 -0.60 -14.95 -18.99
N ALA A 137 -1.75 -14.40 -18.61
CA ALA A 137 -1.85 -13.44 -17.51
C ALA A 137 -1.85 -14.12 -16.13
N THR A 138 -2.33 -15.36 -16.04
CA THR A 138 -2.55 -16.06 -14.75
C THR A 138 -1.31 -16.07 -13.88
N SER A 139 -0.14 -16.41 -14.42
CA SER A 139 1.11 -16.45 -13.64
C SER A 139 1.45 -15.09 -13.03
N SER A 140 1.44 -14.03 -13.84
CA SER A 140 1.78 -12.67 -13.36
C SER A 140 0.76 -12.14 -12.33
N ILE A 141 -0.53 -12.50 -12.48
CA ILE A 141 -1.57 -12.12 -11.52
C ILE A 141 -1.36 -12.82 -10.18
N VAL A 142 -1.13 -14.13 -10.21
CA VAL A 142 -0.88 -14.90 -8.98
C VAL A 142 0.39 -14.40 -8.29
N ASP A 143 1.47 -14.22 -9.04
CA ASP A 143 2.75 -13.74 -8.49
C ASP A 143 2.63 -12.38 -7.81
N GLY A 144 1.97 -11.41 -8.45
CA GLY A 144 1.76 -10.09 -7.87
C GLY A 144 0.88 -10.11 -6.60
N ASN A 145 -0.16 -10.94 -6.60
CA ASN A 145 -1.03 -11.08 -5.45
C ASN A 145 -0.37 -11.84 -4.29
N VAL A 146 0.48 -12.84 -4.56
CA VAL A 146 1.24 -13.56 -3.53
C VAL A 146 2.18 -12.60 -2.79
N THR A 147 2.83 -11.67 -3.48
CA THR A 147 3.70 -10.69 -2.82
C THR A 147 2.92 -9.77 -1.89
N THR A 148 1.73 -9.34 -2.28
CA THR A 148 0.84 -8.55 -1.41
C THR A 148 0.32 -9.38 -0.23
N LEU A 149 0.03 -10.67 -0.42
CA LEU A 149 -0.35 -11.57 0.68
C LEU A 149 0.79 -11.80 1.68
N ILE A 150 2.04 -11.89 1.22
CA ILE A 150 3.22 -11.96 2.10
C ILE A 150 3.29 -10.69 2.96
N ALA A 151 3.14 -9.50 2.37
CA ALA A 151 3.12 -8.25 3.10
C ALA A 151 1.97 -8.19 4.13
N ALA A 152 0.76 -8.60 3.72
CA ALA A 152 -0.40 -8.64 4.60
C ALA A 152 -0.23 -9.64 5.75
N LEU A 153 0.36 -10.82 5.50
CA LEU A 153 0.64 -11.82 6.53
C LEU A 153 1.64 -11.31 7.57
N VAL A 154 2.74 -10.70 7.12
CA VAL A 154 3.74 -10.11 8.02
C VAL A 154 3.10 -9.00 8.85
N LEU A 155 2.28 -8.16 8.22
CA LEU A 155 1.55 -7.10 8.89
C LEU A 155 0.52 -7.63 9.91
N TYR A 156 -0.12 -8.76 9.64
CA TYR A 156 -1.03 -9.42 10.57
C TYR A 156 -0.30 -9.99 11.80
N ILE A 157 0.89 -10.55 11.61
CA ILE A 157 1.69 -11.15 12.69
C ILE A 157 2.24 -10.07 13.63
N PHE A 158 2.85 -9.01 13.07
CA PHE A 158 3.56 -7.97 13.82
C PHE A 158 2.71 -6.72 14.08
N GLY A 159 1.62 -6.52 13.36
CA GLY A 159 0.74 -5.38 13.54
C GLY A 159 -0.05 -5.47 14.85
N THR A 160 -0.40 -4.32 15.40
CA THR A 160 -1.22 -4.19 16.60
C THR A 160 -2.51 -3.45 16.29
N GLY A 161 -3.56 -3.68 17.07
CA GLY A 161 -4.82 -2.92 17.01
C GLY A 161 -5.34 -2.66 15.59
N PRO A 162 -5.47 -1.38 15.19
CA PRO A 162 -6.04 -0.99 13.90
C PRO A 162 -5.31 -1.55 12.67
N VAL A 163 -3.99 -1.81 12.78
CA VAL A 163 -3.18 -2.32 11.68
C VAL A 163 -3.49 -3.78 11.36
N LYS A 164 -3.86 -4.60 12.36
CA LYS A 164 -4.35 -5.97 12.11
C LYS A 164 -5.63 -5.98 11.29
N GLY A 165 -6.55 -5.06 11.59
CA GLY A 165 -7.78 -4.89 10.81
C GLY A 165 -7.47 -4.58 9.33
N PHE A 166 -6.54 -3.66 9.08
CA PHE A 166 -6.06 -3.37 7.73
C PHE A 166 -5.44 -4.60 7.04
N ALA A 167 -4.55 -5.32 7.72
CA ALA A 167 -3.89 -6.49 7.17
C ALA A 167 -4.89 -7.58 6.78
N THR A 168 -5.90 -7.80 7.62
CA THR A 168 -6.96 -8.80 7.39
C THR A 168 -7.82 -8.41 6.19
N THR A 169 -8.28 -7.15 6.11
CA THR A 169 -9.10 -6.68 4.98
C THR A 169 -8.31 -6.69 3.67
N LEU A 170 -7.02 -6.35 3.71
CA LEU A 170 -6.12 -6.42 2.56
C LEU A 170 -5.94 -7.86 2.08
N ALA A 171 -5.72 -8.82 2.99
CA ALA A 171 -5.57 -10.24 2.65
C ALA A 171 -6.85 -10.82 2.04
N VAL A 172 -8.01 -10.59 2.67
CA VAL A 172 -9.32 -11.02 2.16
C VAL A 172 -9.57 -10.42 0.78
N GLY A 173 -9.40 -9.10 0.64
CA GLY A 173 -9.58 -8.42 -0.65
C GLY A 173 -8.68 -8.99 -1.74
N ASN A 174 -7.43 -9.30 -1.41
CA ASN A 174 -6.48 -9.84 -2.37
C ASN A 174 -6.82 -11.26 -2.84
N ILE A 175 -7.27 -12.14 -1.92
CA ILE A 175 -7.74 -13.49 -2.27
C ILE A 175 -8.97 -13.42 -3.16
N VAL A 176 -9.95 -12.58 -2.81
CA VAL A 176 -11.16 -12.36 -3.60
C VAL A 176 -10.82 -11.77 -4.97
N SER A 177 -9.82 -10.89 -5.07
CA SER A 177 -9.35 -10.31 -6.33
C SER A 177 -8.82 -11.37 -7.30
N ILE A 178 -8.01 -12.33 -6.82
CA ILE A 178 -7.55 -13.46 -7.64
C ILE A 178 -8.74 -14.25 -8.19
N PHE A 179 -9.68 -14.58 -7.33
CA PHE A 179 -10.87 -15.35 -7.73
C PHE A 179 -11.71 -14.59 -8.75
N THR A 180 -12.03 -13.32 -8.50
CA THR A 180 -12.88 -12.53 -9.39
C THR A 180 -12.20 -12.27 -10.73
N SER A 181 -10.90 -11.95 -10.76
CA SER A 181 -10.17 -11.67 -11.99
C SER A 181 -9.93 -12.91 -12.85
N LEU A 182 -9.65 -14.08 -12.26
CA LEU A 182 -9.34 -15.28 -13.03
C LEU A 182 -10.56 -16.16 -13.34
N VAL A 183 -11.57 -16.16 -12.48
CA VAL A 183 -12.75 -17.03 -12.64
C VAL A 183 -13.95 -16.22 -13.13
N ILE A 184 -14.41 -15.22 -12.38
CA ILE A 184 -15.64 -14.50 -12.67
C ILE A 184 -15.53 -13.75 -13.99
N THR A 185 -14.47 -12.97 -14.21
CA THR A 185 -14.31 -12.23 -15.47
C THR A 185 -14.19 -13.16 -16.67
N LYS A 186 -13.55 -14.33 -16.51
CA LYS A 186 -13.43 -15.32 -17.60
C LYS A 186 -14.79 -15.88 -18.00
N VAL A 187 -15.66 -16.18 -17.03
CA VAL A 187 -17.02 -16.66 -17.27
C VAL A 187 -17.83 -15.58 -17.98
N ILE A 188 -17.86 -14.35 -17.45
CA ILE A 188 -18.62 -13.23 -18.03
C ILE A 188 -18.12 -12.94 -19.46
N MET A 189 -16.80 -12.92 -19.68
CA MET A 189 -16.20 -12.68 -21.00
C MET A 189 -16.63 -13.71 -22.03
N LYS A 190 -16.62 -15.02 -21.65
CA LYS A 190 -17.09 -16.10 -22.52
C LYS A 190 -18.60 -16.00 -22.82
N LEU A 191 -19.40 -15.64 -21.81
CA LEU A 191 -20.84 -15.43 -22.00
C LEU A 191 -21.09 -14.32 -23.03
N LEU A 192 -20.44 -13.17 -22.90
CA LEU A 192 -20.58 -12.06 -23.83
C LEU A 192 -20.14 -12.43 -25.27
N TYR A 193 -19.04 -13.19 -25.40
CA TYR A 193 -18.62 -13.72 -26.69
C TYR A 193 -19.69 -14.63 -27.33
N ASN A 194 -20.28 -15.53 -26.53
CA ASN A 194 -21.34 -16.43 -26.99
C ASN A 194 -22.64 -15.69 -27.36
N PHE A 195 -22.96 -14.57 -26.68
CA PHE A 195 -24.09 -13.69 -27.02
C PHE A 195 -23.86 -12.89 -28.32
N GLY A 196 -22.74 -13.10 -29.01
CA GLY A 196 -22.49 -12.52 -30.34
C GLY A 196 -21.56 -11.32 -30.37
N ILE A 197 -20.97 -10.91 -29.28
CA ILE A 197 -19.97 -9.82 -29.25
C ILE A 197 -18.60 -10.39 -29.68
N ARG A 198 -18.44 -10.62 -31.00
CA ARG A 198 -17.27 -11.31 -31.60
C ARG A 198 -16.32 -10.38 -32.35
N ASP A 199 -16.73 -9.15 -32.63
CA ASP A 199 -15.93 -8.21 -33.43
C ASP A 199 -14.77 -7.66 -32.61
N ALA A 200 -13.55 -7.75 -33.12
CA ALA A 200 -12.32 -7.28 -32.50
C ALA A 200 -12.34 -5.80 -32.09
N LYS A 201 -13.15 -4.96 -32.78
CA LYS A 201 -13.30 -3.54 -32.46
C LYS A 201 -13.84 -3.29 -31.05
N TRP A 202 -14.62 -4.21 -30.48
CA TRP A 202 -15.19 -4.11 -29.14
C TRP A 202 -14.16 -4.41 -28.04
N TYR A 203 -13.09 -5.13 -28.37
CA TYR A 203 -12.01 -5.49 -27.45
C TYR A 203 -10.85 -4.48 -27.45
N GLY A 204 -10.90 -3.49 -28.33
CA GLY A 204 -9.92 -2.42 -28.44
C GLY A 204 -8.78 -2.76 -29.40
N LYS A 205 -8.09 -1.71 -29.87
CA LYS A 205 -6.93 -1.85 -30.76
C LYS A 205 -5.64 -1.87 -29.96
N ASN A 206 -4.70 -2.73 -30.33
CA ASN A 206 -3.34 -2.61 -29.85
C ASN A 206 -2.69 -1.40 -30.52
N VAL A 207 -2.19 -0.47 -29.72
CA VAL A 207 -1.41 0.67 -30.24
C VAL A 207 0.05 0.26 -30.18
N TYR A 208 0.62 -0.11 -31.32
CA TYR A 208 2.07 -0.29 -31.44
C TYR A 208 2.77 1.03 -31.15
N ARG A 209 3.49 1.09 -30.04
CA ARG A 209 4.29 2.25 -29.68
C ARG A 209 5.72 2.03 -30.16
N LYS A 210 6.36 3.13 -30.63
CA LYS A 210 7.79 3.15 -30.88
C LYS A 210 8.52 2.78 -29.57
N THR A 211 9.52 1.92 -29.67
CA THR A 211 10.34 1.51 -28.52
C THR A 211 10.97 2.74 -27.88
N LEU A 212 10.69 2.94 -26.58
CA LEU A 212 11.28 4.01 -25.80
C LEU A 212 12.66 3.59 -25.31
N ASP A 213 13.64 4.46 -25.41
CA ASP A 213 14.99 4.20 -24.88
C ASP A 213 15.06 4.60 -23.39
N VAL A 214 14.47 3.78 -22.54
CA VAL A 214 14.45 4.01 -21.09
C VAL A 214 15.83 3.78 -20.47
N LEU A 215 16.63 2.87 -21.03
CA LEU A 215 17.97 2.61 -20.51
C LEU A 215 18.94 3.77 -20.72
N SER A 216 18.69 4.68 -21.66
CA SER A 216 19.52 5.88 -21.85
C SER A 216 19.40 6.85 -20.68
N ILE A 217 18.22 6.99 -20.10
CA ILE A 217 17.95 7.91 -18.98
C ILE A 217 18.30 7.34 -17.61
N LYS A 218 18.78 6.09 -17.50
CA LYS A 218 19.05 5.40 -16.21
C LYS A 218 19.94 6.19 -15.24
N LYS A 219 20.95 6.92 -15.77
CA LYS A 219 21.85 7.74 -14.94
C LYS A 219 21.10 8.94 -14.35
N TRP A 220 20.30 9.62 -15.16
CA TRP A 220 19.51 10.77 -14.72
C TRP A 220 18.41 10.36 -13.73
N ALA A 221 17.77 9.23 -13.98
CA ALA A 221 16.81 8.64 -13.05
C ALA A 221 17.47 8.31 -11.69
N ALA A 222 18.62 7.66 -11.69
CA ALA A 222 19.36 7.36 -10.46
C ALA A 222 19.81 8.64 -9.72
N ILE A 223 20.29 9.64 -10.44
CA ILE A 223 20.69 10.94 -9.85
C ILE A 223 19.47 11.64 -9.24
N GLY A 224 18.35 11.72 -9.96
CA GLY A 224 17.11 12.32 -9.44
C GLY A 224 16.64 11.66 -8.15
N SER A 225 16.64 10.32 -8.10
CA SER A 225 16.32 9.55 -6.90
C SER A 225 17.29 9.84 -5.75
N ALA A 226 18.60 9.86 -6.05
CA ALA A 226 19.63 10.14 -5.04
C ALA A 226 19.47 11.57 -4.47
N VAL A 227 19.12 12.56 -5.29
CA VAL A 227 18.85 13.94 -4.85
C VAL A 227 17.65 13.99 -3.91
N VAL A 228 16.54 13.31 -4.23
CA VAL A 228 15.35 13.28 -3.37
C VAL A 228 15.67 12.63 -2.01
N ILE A 229 16.37 11.50 -2.02
CA ILE A 229 16.76 10.79 -0.79
C ILE A 229 17.74 11.67 0.03
N ALA A 230 18.74 12.27 -0.61
CA ALA A 230 19.69 13.15 0.07
C ALA A 230 18.99 14.37 0.68
N ALA A 231 18.06 14.99 -0.04
CA ALA A 231 17.27 16.10 0.47
C ALA A 231 16.43 15.67 1.71
N GLY A 232 15.85 14.48 1.70
CA GLY A 232 15.16 13.91 2.87
C GLY A 232 16.10 13.73 4.08
N ILE A 233 17.29 13.20 3.87
CA ILE A 233 18.31 13.05 4.92
C ILE A 233 18.74 14.41 5.46
N ILE A 234 18.96 15.40 4.58
CA ILE A 234 19.30 16.76 4.99
C ILE A 234 18.17 17.36 5.83
N THR A 235 16.91 17.20 5.41
CA THR A 235 15.76 17.69 6.18
C THR A 235 15.73 17.07 7.58
N MET A 236 15.95 15.74 7.70
CA MET A 236 16.04 15.06 9.00
C MET A 236 17.18 15.61 9.85
N ALA A 237 18.35 15.86 9.26
CA ALA A 237 19.51 16.41 9.96
C ALA A 237 19.27 17.86 10.42
N VAL A 238 18.65 18.71 9.58
CA VAL A 238 18.28 20.08 9.93
C VAL A 238 17.28 20.10 11.09
N GLN A 239 16.25 19.25 11.05
CA GLN A 239 15.29 19.16 12.15
C GLN A 239 15.96 18.74 13.46
N ALA A 240 16.87 17.77 13.39
CA ALA A 240 17.65 17.34 14.57
C ALA A 240 18.54 18.48 15.11
N GLY A 241 19.15 19.27 14.22
CA GLY A 241 19.96 20.42 14.58
C GLY A 241 19.18 21.58 15.21
N LEU A 242 17.87 21.69 14.88
CA LEU A 242 16.96 22.67 15.47
C LEU A 242 16.36 22.19 16.82
N GLY A 243 16.82 21.05 17.37
CA GLY A 243 16.28 20.47 18.60
C GLY A 243 14.98 19.69 18.42
N ASN A 244 14.46 19.56 17.19
CA ASN A 244 13.30 18.75 16.89
C ASN A 244 13.69 17.31 16.61
N ARG A 245 12.73 16.38 16.72
CA ARG A 245 12.97 15.00 16.26
C ARG A 245 13.09 14.96 14.73
N ALA A 246 14.03 14.16 14.22
CA ALA A 246 14.29 13.98 12.79
C ALA A 246 13.01 13.65 11.99
N LEU A 247 12.16 12.78 12.54
CA LEU A 247 10.82 12.46 12.04
C LEU A 247 9.78 12.83 13.11
N ASN A 248 8.55 13.09 12.68
CA ASN A 248 7.43 13.35 13.60
C ASN A 248 6.86 12.00 14.08
N PHE A 249 7.48 11.41 15.11
CA PHE A 249 6.99 10.16 15.67
C PHE A 249 5.66 10.35 16.38
N SER A 250 4.72 9.41 16.13
CA SER A 250 3.45 9.34 16.86
C SER A 250 3.65 8.78 18.27
N LEU A 251 2.59 8.88 19.07
CA LEU A 251 2.55 8.36 20.43
C LEU A 251 2.94 6.88 20.51
N GLU A 252 2.49 6.08 19.55
CA GLU A 252 2.77 4.64 19.46
C GLU A 252 4.26 4.32 19.45
N PHE A 253 5.08 5.23 18.91
CA PHE A 253 6.54 5.08 18.83
C PHE A 253 7.29 5.79 19.97
N VAL A 254 6.65 6.76 20.61
CA VAL A 254 7.33 7.57 21.65
C VAL A 254 6.93 7.11 23.04
N GLY A 255 5.69 6.70 23.21
CA GLY A 255 5.03 6.56 24.49
C GLY A 255 4.52 7.91 25.02
N GLY A 256 3.70 7.89 26.04
CA GLY A 256 3.12 9.07 26.66
C GLY A 256 1.61 9.17 26.46
N SER A 257 1.07 10.37 26.61
CA SER A 257 -0.36 10.66 26.42
C SER A 257 -0.58 11.76 25.39
N THR A 258 -1.66 11.66 24.63
CA THR A 258 -2.15 12.73 23.75
C THR A 258 -3.58 13.04 24.11
N THR A 259 -3.85 14.28 24.49
CA THR A 259 -5.21 14.76 24.77
C THR A 259 -5.60 15.75 23.68
N THR A 260 -6.71 15.48 23.02
CA THR A 260 -7.20 16.29 21.89
C THR A 260 -8.50 16.99 22.27
N PHE A 261 -8.50 18.30 22.17
CA PHE A 261 -9.66 19.15 22.40
C PHE A 261 -10.16 19.72 21.08
N THR A 262 -11.47 19.73 20.88
CA THR A 262 -12.12 20.45 19.78
C THR A 262 -12.78 21.70 20.38
N PHE A 263 -12.16 22.85 20.17
CA PHE A 263 -12.63 24.12 20.71
C PHE A 263 -13.77 24.73 19.88
N ASP A 264 -14.53 25.64 20.48
CA ASP A 264 -15.58 26.40 19.78
C ASP A 264 -15.01 27.35 18.71
N LYS A 265 -13.82 27.87 18.95
CA LYS A 265 -13.11 28.79 18.05
C LYS A 265 -11.72 28.30 17.72
N GLU A 266 -11.18 28.85 16.67
CA GLU A 266 -9.80 28.61 16.30
C GLU A 266 -8.86 29.45 17.16
N TYR A 267 -7.83 28.81 17.75
CA TYR A 267 -6.77 29.46 18.49
C TYR A 267 -5.48 29.48 17.64
N THR A 268 -4.72 30.57 17.71
CA THR A 268 -3.39 30.64 17.09
C THR A 268 -2.38 29.79 17.88
N ALA A 269 -1.25 29.46 17.24
CA ALA A 269 -0.20 28.70 17.93
C ALA A 269 0.38 29.47 19.15
N GLU A 270 0.47 30.81 19.06
CA GLU A 270 0.90 31.67 20.17
C GLU A 270 -0.12 31.69 21.32
N GLU A 271 -1.40 31.82 21.00
CA GLU A 271 -2.46 31.77 22.04
C GLU A 271 -2.50 30.42 22.77
N ILE A 272 -2.21 29.32 22.09
CA ILE A 272 -2.14 27.97 22.67
C ILE A 272 -0.92 27.87 23.58
N GLU A 273 0.26 28.33 23.13
CA GLU A 273 1.51 28.29 23.90
C GLU A 273 1.44 29.15 25.17
N ASP A 274 0.90 30.36 25.05
CA ASP A 274 0.90 31.35 26.14
C ASP A 274 -0.24 31.12 27.15
N ASN A 275 -1.39 30.59 26.72
CA ASN A 275 -2.58 30.54 27.57
C ASN A 275 -3.04 29.13 27.92
N ILE A 276 -3.00 28.16 26.98
CA ILE A 276 -3.56 26.82 27.19
C ILE A 276 -2.50 25.87 27.76
N ILE A 277 -1.29 25.89 27.25
CA ILE A 277 -0.21 25.03 27.73
C ILE A 277 0.13 25.22 29.20
N PRO A 278 0.21 26.45 29.73
CA PRO A 278 0.41 26.66 31.19
C PRO A 278 -0.66 26.00 32.05
N VAL A 279 -1.93 26.07 31.61
CA VAL A 279 -3.04 25.42 32.34
C VAL A 279 -2.87 23.90 32.37
N ILE A 280 -2.42 23.30 31.27
CA ILE A 280 -2.16 21.85 31.18
C ILE A 280 -0.97 21.46 32.08
N ARG A 281 0.11 22.25 32.05
CA ARG A 281 1.29 22.04 32.89
C ARG A 281 0.96 22.08 34.38
N ASP A 282 0.20 23.10 34.80
CA ASP A 282 -0.18 23.28 36.19
C ASP A 282 -1.15 22.19 36.67
N ALA A 283 -2.11 21.80 35.85
CA ALA A 283 -3.12 20.79 36.20
C ALA A 283 -2.51 19.39 36.39
N ALA A 284 -1.55 19.00 35.58
CA ALA A 284 -0.93 17.67 35.64
C ALA A 284 0.41 17.64 36.35
N GLY A 285 1.00 18.81 36.73
CA GLY A 285 2.34 18.87 37.31
C GLY A 285 3.46 18.44 36.39
N ILE A 286 3.32 18.67 35.05
CA ILE A 286 4.27 18.26 34.03
C ILE A 286 4.98 19.47 33.41
N THR A 287 6.18 19.25 32.89
CA THR A 287 7.00 20.32 32.27
C THR A 287 6.92 20.32 30.74
N GLU A 288 6.83 19.14 30.14
CA GLU A 288 6.85 19.00 28.68
C GLU A 288 5.44 18.80 28.13
N VAL A 289 4.97 19.77 27.34
CA VAL A 289 3.73 19.71 26.60
C VAL A 289 4.03 20.18 25.18
N GLN A 290 3.73 19.37 24.18
CA GLN A 290 3.89 19.71 22.78
C GLN A 290 2.52 19.87 22.13
N GLN A 291 2.26 21.02 21.54
CA GLN A 291 1.04 21.25 20.78
C GLN A 291 1.17 20.73 19.34
N GLN A 292 0.09 20.17 18.83
CA GLN A 292 -0.06 19.82 17.42
C GLN A 292 -1.44 20.31 16.95
N LYS A 293 -1.45 21.39 16.18
CA LYS A 293 -2.67 21.94 15.58
C LYS A 293 -2.86 21.37 14.19
N VAL A 294 -4.09 21.00 13.84
CA VAL A 294 -4.48 20.70 12.47
C VAL A 294 -4.78 22.03 11.78
N ALA A 295 -4.15 22.29 10.65
CA ALA A 295 -4.37 23.53 9.89
C ALA A 295 -5.85 23.73 9.55
N ASP A 296 -6.35 24.96 9.67
CA ASP A 296 -7.74 25.35 9.43
C ASP A 296 -8.78 24.53 10.24
N SER A 297 -8.40 24.13 11.46
CA SER A 297 -9.24 23.34 12.36
C SER A 297 -9.26 23.92 13.76
N THR A 298 -10.42 23.76 14.43
CA THR A 298 -10.57 24.08 15.86
C THR A 298 -10.03 22.98 16.77
N GLN A 299 -9.46 21.91 16.19
CA GLN A 299 -8.93 20.77 16.91
C GLN A 299 -7.45 20.97 17.24
N VAL A 300 -7.10 20.79 18.51
CA VAL A 300 -5.72 20.89 19.01
C VAL A 300 -5.40 19.67 19.87
N SER A 301 -4.30 19.00 19.54
CA SER A 301 -3.79 17.85 20.28
C SER A 301 -2.57 18.27 21.12
N PHE A 302 -2.57 17.87 22.39
CA PHE A 302 -1.48 18.11 23.33
C PHE A 302 -0.80 16.78 23.66
N LYS A 303 0.48 16.66 23.26
CA LYS A 303 1.31 15.50 23.57
C LYS A 303 2.09 15.76 24.85
N THR A 304 2.05 14.80 25.75
CA THR A 304 2.69 14.86 27.08
C THR A 304 3.46 13.56 27.34
N SER A 305 4.24 13.53 28.41
CA SER A 305 4.73 12.28 29.00
C SER A 305 3.55 11.38 29.41
N ASP A 306 3.86 10.17 29.87
CA ASP A 306 2.84 9.24 30.37
C ASP A 306 2.09 9.87 31.57
N LEU A 307 0.76 9.89 31.50
CA LEU A 307 -0.14 10.52 32.46
C LEU A 307 -0.98 9.46 33.16
N SER A 308 -1.10 9.57 34.49
CA SER A 308 -2.10 8.81 35.24
C SER A 308 -3.53 9.23 34.88
N LEU A 309 -4.51 8.39 35.22
CA LEU A 309 -5.92 8.71 35.00
C LEU A 309 -6.32 10.04 35.70
N GLU A 310 -5.86 10.24 36.92
CA GLU A 310 -6.13 11.46 37.72
C GLU A 310 -5.53 12.70 37.05
N GLN A 311 -4.34 12.62 36.50
CA GLN A 311 -3.71 13.72 35.77
C GLN A 311 -4.47 14.06 34.47
N ARG A 312 -4.95 13.04 33.74
CA ARG A 312 -5.78 13.24 32.54
C ARG A 312 -7.09 13.92 32.84
N GLU A 313 -7.82 13.47 33.89
CA GLU A 313 -9.04 14.09 34.36
C GLU A 313 -8.79 15.54 34.85
N ALA A 314 -7.68 15.79 35.53
CA ALA A 314 -7.31 17.14 35.97
C ALA A 314 -7.07 18.08 34.78
N ILE A 315 -6.39 17.62 33.71
CA ILE A 315 -6.20 18.40 32.48
C ILE A 315 -7.55 18.70 31.81
N GLU A 316 -8.37 17.66 31.62
CA GLU A 316 -9.69 17.82 31.02
C GLU A 316 -10.54 18.83 31.75
N ASN A 317 -10.66 18.71 33.07
CA ASN A 317 -11.43 19.61 33.90
C ASN A 317 -10.86 21.05 33.90
N ALA A 318 -9.55 21.22 33.96
CA ALA A 318 -8.91 22.53 33.97
C ALA A 318 -9.04 23.28 32.65
N VAL A 319 -8.90 22.56 31.51
CA VAL A 319 -9.03 23.16 30.16
C VAL A 319 -10.50 23.48 29.87
N THR A 320 -11.43 22.54 30.12
CA THR A 320 -12.86 22.73 29.83
C THR A 320 -13.50 23.83 30.70
N ALA A 321 -12.99 24.05 31.92
CA ALA A 321 -13.46 25.15 32.77
C ALA A 321 -13.07 26.54 32.25
N LYS A 322 -11.96 26.66 31.52
CA LYS A 322 -11.45 27.97 31.05
C LYS A 322 -11.72 28.23 29.55
N TYR A 323 -11.78 27.16 28.75
CA TYR A 323 -11.90 27.26 27.30
C TYR A 323 -13.12 26.48 26.83
N PRO A 324 -14.07 27.13 26.15
CA PRO A 324 -15.27 26.44 25.67
C PRO A 324 -14.92 25.42 24.59
N ILE A 325 -15.42 24.21 24.79
CA ILE A 325 -15.31 23.10 23.84
C ILE A 325 -16.57 23.10 22.98
N LYS A 326 -16.43 22.75 21.73
CA LYS A 326 -17.54 22.66 20.78
C LYS A 326 -18.58 21.65 21.28
N ASP A 327 -19.84 22.10 21.34
CA ASP A 327 -20.98 21.31 21.83
C ASP A 327 -21.06 19.94 21.12
N GLY A 328 -21.23 18.89 21.92
CA GLY A 328 -21.35 17.51 21.43
C GLY A 328 -20.02 16.84 21.05
N THR A 329 -18.87 17.48 21.31
CA THR A 329 -17.55 16.82 21.14
C THR A 329 -17.07 16.26 22.49
N ILE A 330 -16.38 15.14 22.43
CA ILE A 330 -15.73 14.48 23.58
C ILE A 330 -14.23 14.78 23.49
N VAL A 331 -13.60 14.95 24.65
CA VAL A 331 -12.15 15.04 24.75
C VAL A 331 -11.58 13.65 24.42
N GLU A 332 -10.78 13.59 23.37
CA GLU A 332 -10.16 12.34 22.94
C GLU A 332 -8.82 12.19 23.66
N THR A 333 -8.58 11.03 24.25
CA THR A 333 -7.34 10.75 24.95
C THR A 333 -6.76 9.41 24.52
N ASP A 334 -5.51 9.44 24.06
CA ASP A 334 -4.71 8.28 23.75
C ASP A 334 -3.53 8.20 24.72
N THR A 335 -3.35 7.06 25.36
CA THR A 335 -2.23 6.81 26.27
C THR A 335 -1.53 5.50 25.89
N ILE A 336 -0.23 5.54 25.79
CA ILE A 336 0.60 4.37 25.48
C ILE A 336 1.82 4.37 26.39
N SER A 337 2.01 3.30 27.15
CA SER A 337 3.17 3.19 28.03
C SER A 337 4.47 3.03 27.23
N SER A 338 5.59 3.43 27.83
CA SER A 338 6.91 3.33 27.20
C SER A 338 7.32 1.89 26.88
N SER A 339 6.87 0.90 27.62
CA SER A 339 7.11 -0.53 27.37
C SER A 339 6.42 -1.02 26.09
N VAL A 340 5.17 -0.61 25.88
CA VAL A 340 4.42 -0.92 24.64
C VAL A 340 5.06 -0.24 23.45
N SER A 341 5.41 1.04 23.57
CA SER A 341 6.10 1.79 22.53
C SER A 341 7.42 1.14 22.09
N ALA A 342 8.24 0.65 23.03
CA ALA A 342 9.47 -0.06 22.72
C ALA A 342 9.20 -1.37 21.94
N THR A 343 8.14 -2.10 22.31
CA THR A 343 7.72 -3.32 21.62
C THR A 343 7.24 -3.01 20.19
N VAL A 344 6.40 -1.99 20.03
CA VAL A 344 5.89 -1.56 18.72
C VAL A 344 7.03 -1.15 17.78
N LYS A 345 8.03 -0.40 18.28
CA LYS A 345 9.22 -0.04 17.48
C LYS A 345 9.99 -1.27 17.00
N ARG A 346 10.25 -2.21 17.91
CA ARG A 346 10.98 -3.45 17.58
C ARG A 346 10.21 -4.24 16.52
N ASP A 347 8.93 -4.43 16.73
CA ASP A 347 8.06 -5.22 15.84
C ASP A 347 7.91 -4.55 14.46
N ALA A 348 7.91 -3.21 14.40
CA ALA A 348 7.97 -2.42 13.18
C ALA A 348 9.22 -2.73 12.35
N ILE A 349 10.39 -2.68 12.97
CA ILE A 349 11.67 -2.95 12.31
C ILE A 349 11.73 -4.42 11.84
N LEU A 350 11.34 -5.35 12.71
CA LEU A 350 11.32 -6.77 12.39
C LEU A 350 10.37 -7.09 11.24
N SER A 351 9.19 -6.46 11.19
CA SER A 351 8.22 -6.68 10.11
C SER A 351 8.77 -6.26 8.74
N VAL A 352 9.43 -5.10 8.65
CA VAL A 352 10.02 -4.62 7.40
C VAL A 352 11.17 -5.54 6.95
N ILE A 353 12.05 -5.94 7.86
CA ILE A 353 13.15 -6.86 7.56
C ILE A 353 12.62 -8.21 7.10
N LEU A 354 11.67 -8.80 7.84
CA LEU A 354 11.11 -10.10 7.50
C LEU A 354 10.36 -10.08 6.17
N ALA A 355 9.54 -9.05 5.93
CA ALA A 355 8.86 -8.89 4.65
C ALA A 355 9.86 -8.81 3.49
N THR A 356 10.92 -8.01 3.64
CA THR A 356 11.97 -7.87 2.63
C THR A 356 12.68 -9.20 2.35
N ILE A 357 12.99 -9.98 3.38
CA ILE A 357 13.60 -11.31 3.24
C ILE A 357 12.64 -12.28 2.55
N CYS A 358 11.39 -12.34 2.98
CA CYS A 358 10.37 -13.20 2.35
C CYS A 358 10.17 -12.85 0.87
N MET A 359 10.15 -11.55 0.53
CA MET A 359 10.06 -11.09 -0.86
C MET A 359 11.29 -11.49 -1.67
N LEU A 360 12.49 -11.32 -1.12
CA LEU A 360 13.75 -11.74 -1.77
C LEU A 360 13.73 -13.24 -2.08
N ILE A 361 13.36 -14.06 -1.11
CA ILE A 361 13.25 -15.50 -1.27
C ILE A 361 12.21 -15.85 -2.33
N TYR A 362 11.02 -15.24 -2.27
CA TYR A 362 9.96 -15.47 -3.23
C TYR A 362 10.40 -15.15 -4.67
N ILE A 363 11.00 -13.98 -4.88
CA ILE A 363 11.46 -13.56 -6.21
C ILE A 363 12.59 -14.46 -6.69
N PHE A 364 13.53 -14.84 -5.80
CA PHE A 364 14.61 -15.76 -6.16
C PHE A 364 14.07 -17.12 -6.63
N VAL A 365 13.15 -17.71 -5.88
CA VAL A 365 12.50 -18.98 -6.24
C VAL A 365 11.74 -18.87 -7.56
N ARG A 366 11.02 -17.75 -7.74
CA ARG A 366 10.18 -17.50 -8.91
C ARG A 366 10.99 -17.29 -10.20
N PHE A 367 12.05 -16.52 -10.15
CA PHE A 367 12.87 -16.18 -11.32
C PHE A 367 14.11 -17.05 -11.48
N ARG A 368 14.53 -17.75 -10.42
CA ARG A 368 15.73 -18.61 -10.38
C ARG A 368 17.01 -17.88 -10.82
N ASP A 369 17.09 -16.59 -10.56
CA ASP A 369 18.24 -15.73 -10.83
C ASP A 369 18.34 -14.66 -9.76
N ILE A 370 19.44 -14.69 -9.03
CA ILE A 370 19.71 -13.76 -7.91
C ILE A 370 19.74 -12.29 -8.37
N ARG A 371 20.08 -12.02 -9.62
CA ARG A 371 20.13 -10.64 -10.14
C ARG A 371 18.76 -10.00 -10.25
N PHE A 372 17.73 -10.75 -10.63
CA PHE A 372 16.35 -10.27 -10.61
C PHE A 372 15.90 -9.98 -9.18
N ALA A 373 16.22 -10.87 -8.24
CA ALA A 373 15.86 -10.72 -6.84
C ALA A 373 16.57 -9.50 -6.22
N LEU A 374 17.87 -9.35 -6.41
CA LEU A 374 18.63 -8.21 -5.88
C LEU A 374 18.18 -6.89 -6.51
N ALA A 375 17.94 -6.84 -7.82
CA ALA A 375 17.46 -5.63 -8.48
C ALA A 375 16.06 -5.21 -7.95
N ALA A 376 15.17 -6.17 -7.71
CA ALA A 376 13.87 -5.91 -7.13
C ALA A 376 13.98 -5.37 -5.69
N VAL A 377 14.80 -6.01 -4.84
CA VAL A 377 14.97 -5.57 -3.44
C VAL A 377 15.62 -4.19 -3.36
N LEU A 378 16.61 -3.89 -4.20
CA LEU A 378 17.22 -2.56 -4.27
C LEU A 378 16.19 -1.49 -4.71
N ALA A 379 15.31 -1.82 -5.64
CA ALA A 379 14.22 -0.91 -6.03
C ALA A 379 13.21 -0.71 -4.90
N LEU A 380 12.86 -1.76 -4.16
CA LEU A 380 12.01 -1.64 -2.97
C LEU A 380 12.64 -0.78 -1.88
N LEU A 381 13.93 -0.97 -1.62
CA LEU A 381 14.69 -0.14 -0.66
C LEU A 381 14.67 1.33 -1.09
N HIS A 382 14.88 1.60 -2.39
CA HIS A 382 14.76 2.93 -2.96
C HIS A 382 13.36 3.52 -2.69
N ASP A 383 12.30 2.79 -2.98
CA ASP A 383 10.92 3.27 -2.81
C ASP A 383 10.61 3.61 -1.35
N VAL A 384 11.04 2.75 -0.42
CA VAL A 384 10.92 2.99 1.03
C VAL A 384 11.69 4.24 1.44
N LEU A 385 12.93 4.42 0.96
CA LEU A 385 13.75 5.60 1.31
C LEU A 385 13.14 6.91 0.78
N VAL A 386 12.58 6.90 -0.43
CA VAL A 386 11.89 8.08 -0.99
C VAL A 386 10.63 8.40 -0.18
N VAL A 387 9.86 7.40 0.24
CA VAL A 387 8.69 7.63 1.07
C VAL A 387 9.07 8.11 2.47
N ILE A 388 10.15 7.60 3.08
CA ILE A 388 10.70 8.14 4.33
C ILE A 388 11.12 9.61 4.16
N ALA A 389 11.78 9.95 3.05
CA ALA A 389 12.10 11.34 2.74
C ALA A 389 10.84 12.21 2.67
N PHE A 390 9.77 11.70 2.05
CA PHE A 390 8.49 12.38 2.00
C PHE A 390 7.87 12.59 3.40
N TYR A 391 7.93 11.60 4.28
CA TYR A 391 7.51 11.74 5.69
C TYR A 391 8.29 12.83 6.43
N ALA A 392 9.60 12.94 6.16
CA ALA A 392 10.45 13.99 6.72
C ALA A 392 10.02 15.38 6.24
N PHE A 393 9.73 15.54 4.95
CA PHE A 393 9.26 16.82 4.37
C PHE A 393 7.87 17.22 4.84
N ALA A 394 6.91 16.30 4.75
CA ALA A 394 5.51 16.57 5.06
C ALA A 394 5.20 16.56 6.55
N ARG A 395 6.16 16.16 7.40
CA ARG A 395 6.00 16.05 8.86
C ARG A 395 4.80 15.20 9.28
N ILE A 396 4.42 14.22 8.45
CA ILE A 396 3.34 13.28 8.75
C ILE A 396 3.74 12.42 9.96
N PRO A 397 2.80 12.11 10.87
CA PRO A 397 3.08 11.25 12.01
C PRO A 397 3.56 9.85 11.61
N VAL A 398 4.68 9.41 12.19
CA VAL A 398 5.27 8.08 11.98
C VAL A 398 4.82 7.17 13.12
N GLY A 399 3.84 6.32 12.86
CA GLY A 399 3.26 5.38 13.82
C GLY A 399 3.03 3.99 13.20
N THR A 400 2.12 3.23 13.77
CA THR A 400 1.75 1.89 13.27
C THR A 400 1.18 1.95 11.86
N THR A 401 0.46 3.01 11.51
CA THR A 401 -0.04 3.28 10.15
C THR A 401 1.10 3.46 9.13
N PHE A 402 2.23 4.04 9.54
CA PHE A 402 3.44 4.11 8.71
C PHE A 402 3.93 2.70 8.30
N ILE A 403 3.93 1.74 9.24
CA ILE A 403 4.34 0.36 8.94
C ILE A 403 3.41 -0.25 7.91
N ALA A 404 2.09 -0.06 8.08
CA ALA A 404 1.09 -0.53 7.15
C ALA A 404 1.30 0.07 5.75
N CYS A 405 1.58 1.38 5.65
CA CYS A 405 1.92 2.05 4.40
C CYS A 405 3.18 1.45 3.76
N MET A 406 4.28 1.29 4.53
CA MET A 406 5.55 0.78 4.00
C MET A 406 5.38 -0.64 3.44
N LEU A 407 4.77 -1.55 4.20
CA LEU A 407 4.56 -2.93 3.76
C LEU A 407 3.61 -3.02 2.57
N THR A 408 2.59 -2.16 2.51
CA THR A 408 1.68 -2.07 1.36
C THR A 408 2.41 -1.59 0.11
N ILE A 409 3.23 -0.54 0.23
CA ILE A 409 4.02 0.00 -0.88
C ILE A 409 5.01 -1.05 -1.37
N VAL A 410 5.69 -1.76 -0.47
CA VAL A 410 6.60 -2.86 -0.80
C VAL A 410 5.86 -3.96 -1.56
N GLY A 411 4.69 -4.40 -1.08
CA GLY A 411 3.87 -5.42 -1.74
C GLY A 411 3.33 -4.99 -3.11
N TYR A 412 2.97 -3.72 -3.26
CA TYR A 412 2.42 -3.18 -4.51
C TYR A 412 3.51 -2.85 -5.54
N SER A 413 4.59 -2.20 -5.14
CA SER A 413 5.68 -1.81 -6.05
C SER A 413 6.31 -3.01 -6.75
N ILE A 414 6.45 -4.14 -6.04
CA ILE A 414 7.02 -5.36 -6.59
C ILE A 414 6.15 -5.95 -7.72
N ASN A 415 4.84 -5.72 -7.70
CA ASN A 415 3.93 -6.19 -8.74
C ASN A 415 4.31 -5.59 -10.13
N GLY A 416 4.56 -4.28 -10.19
CA GLY A 416 5.06 -3.62 -11.40
C GLY A 416 6.39 -4.19 -11.89
N THR A 417 7.30 -4.45 -10.97
CA THR A 417 8.62 -5.05 -11.23
C THR A 417 8.50 -6.47 -11.80
N ILE A 418 7.64 -7.32 -11.20
CA ILE A 418 7.41 -8.70 -11.67
C ILE A 418 6.90 -8.71 -13.11
N ILE A 419 5.97 -7.83 -13.46
CA ILE A 419 5.41 -7.73 -14.81
C ILE A 419 6.49 -7.45 -15.85
N ILE A 420 7.39 -6.51 -15.56
CA ILE A 420 8.47 -6.14 -16.47
C ILE A 420 9.51 -7.28 -16.55
N PHE A 421 9.87 -7.87 -15.42
CA PHE A 421 10.84 -8.97 -15.37
C PHE A 421 10.32 -10.24 -16.05
N ASP A 422 9.05 -10.55 -15.93
CA ASP A 422 8.41 -11.67 -16.63
C ASP A 422 8.47 -11.47 -18.15
N ARG A 423 8.26 -10.22 -18.62
CA ARG A 423 8.38 -9.87 -20.03
C ARG A 423 9.83 -9.94 -20.54
N ILE A 424 10.78 -9.44 -19.77
CA ILE A 424 12.21 -9.57 -20.11
C ILE A 424 12.59 -11.05 -20.22
N ARG A 425 12.16 -11.88 -19.26
CA ARG A 425 12.41 -13.32 -19.25
C ARG A 425 11.74 -14.04 -20.43
N GLU A 426 10.51 -13.66 -20.78
CA GLU A 426 9.79 -14.20 -21.95
C GLU A 426 10.59 -13.93 -23.23
N GLN A 427 11.06 -12.70 -23.43
CA GLN A 427 11.86 -12.32 -24.61
C GLN A 427 13.26 -12.95 -24.62
N LEU A 428 13.88 -13.11 -23.42
CA LEU A 428 15.18 -13.78 -23.32
C LEU A 428 15.14 -15.25 -23.74
N LYS A 429 14.00 -15.95 -23.58
CA LYS A 429 13.86 -17.35 -24.03
C LYS A 429 13.91 -17.49 -25.56
N THR A 430 13.52 -16.47 -26.29
CA THR A 430 13.53 -16.43 -27.76
C THR A 430 14.74 -15.69 -28.33
N ALA A 431 15.58 -15.12 -27.48
CA ALA A 431 16.78 -14.39 -27.87
C ALA A 431 17.87 -15.32 -28.41
N ASN A 432 18.60 -14.84 -29.41
CA ASN A 432 19.76 -15.51 -30.02
C ASN A 432 21.02 -14.62 -29.92
N SER A 433 22.18 -15.11 -30.40
CA SER A 433 23.47 -14.39 -30.25
C SER A 433 23.52 -13.01 -30.90
N LYS A 434 22.64 -12.75 -31.85
CA LYS A 434 22.57 -11.47 -32.57
C LYS A 434 21.62 -10.50 -31.89
N THR A 435 20.88 -10.93 -30.86
CA THR A 435 19.88 -10.09 -30.20
C THR A 435 20.53 -9.00 -29.33
N ASN A 436 20.21 -7.74 -29.61
CA ASN A 436 20.67 -6.62 -28.81
C ASN A 436 19.90 -6.59 -27.48
N ILE A 437 20.57 -6.94 -26.38
CA ILE A 437 19.95 -6.99 -25.04
C ILE A 437 19.41 -5.62 -24.60
N THR A 438 20.06 -4.52 -24.99
CA THR A 438 19.57 -3.17 -24.70
C THR A 438 18.21 -2.93 -25.34
N GLU A 439 18.08 -3.29 -26.62
CA GLU A 439 16.83 -3.15 -27.36
C GLU A 439 15.72 -4.09 -26.82
N LEU A 440 16.10 -5.33 -26.47
CA LEU A 440 15.20 -6.29 -25.84
C LEU A 440 14.62 -5.75 -24.52
N VAL A 441 15.47 -5.19 -23.64
CA VAL A 441 15.01 -4.62 -22.36
C VAL A 441 14.12 -3.40 -22.60
N ASN A 442 14.53 -2.47 -23.48
CA ASN A 442 13.73 -1.29 -23.82
C ASN A 442 12.37 -1.68 -24.44
N SER A 443 12.34 -2.67 -25.32
CA SER A 443 11.11 -3.24 -25.91
C SER A 443 10.22 -3.88 -24.84
N SER A 444 10.81 -4.64 -23.92
CA SER A 444 10.08 -5.25 -22.79
C SER A 444 9.42 -4.19 -21.91
N ILE A 445 10.16 -3.14 -21.52
CA ILE A 445 9.63 -2.02 -20.73
C ILE A 445 8.52 -1.31 -21.51
N THR A 446 8.75 -0.97 -22.77
CA THR A 446 7.78 -0.26 -23.61
C THR A 446 6.47 -1.03 -23.75
N SER A 447 6.54 -2.35 -23.97
CA SER A 447 5.35 -3.21 -24.12
C SER A 447 4.54 -3.34 -22.83
N THR A 448 5.19 -3.25 -21.66
CA THR A 448 4.53 -3.36 -20.34
C THR A 448 4.11 -2.01 -19.75
N MET A 449 4.66 -0.90 -20.27
CA MET A 449 4.43 0.45 -19.74
C MET A 449 2.94 0.83 -19.64
N SER A 450 2.15 0.55 -20.69
CA SER A 450 0.71 0.85 -20.67
C SER A 450 0.01 0.14 -19.52
N ARG A 451 0.41 -1.10 -19.23
CA ARG A 451 -0.13 -1.89 -18.13
C ARG A 451 0.22 -1.26 -16.79
N THR A 452 1.50 -0.97 -16.54
CA THR A 452 1.98 -0.33 -15.31
C THR A 452 1.30 1.02 -15.07
N VAL A 453 1.14 1.84 -16.11
CA VAL A 453 0.44 3.12 -16.00
C VAL A 453 -1.04 2.94 -15.68
N TYR A 454 -1.74 2.01 -16.34
CA TYR A 454 -3.17 1.81 -16.08
C TYR A 454 -3.43 1.24 -14.68
N THR A 455 -2.63 0.28 -14.20
CA THR A 455 -2.74 -0.25 -12.84
C THR A 455 -2.46 0.84 -11.79
N SER A 456 -1.45 1.66 -11.99
CA SER A 456 -1.19 2.78 -11.08
C SER A 456 -2.34 3.81 -11.08
N ILE A 457 -2.90 4.14 -12.25
CA ILE A 457 -4.03 5.09 -12.34
C ILE A 457 -5.26 4.53 -11.63
N THR A 458 -5.59 3.25 -11.82
CA THR A 458 -6.76 2.62 -11.18
C THR A 458 -6.68 2.68 -9.66
N THR A 459 -5.53 2.39 -9.10
CA THR A 459 -5.31 2.47 -7.66
C THR A 459 -5.25 3.92 -7.17
N LEU A 460 -4.61 4.83 -7.92
CA LEU A 460 -4.56 6.25 -7.60
C LEU A 460 -5.92 6.92 -7.60
N ILE A 461 -6.83 6.57 -8.51
CA ILE A 461 -8.22 7.09 -8.52
C ILE A 461 -8.87 6.83 -7.15
N MET A 462 -8.79 5.61 -6.64
CA MET A 462 -9.39 5.25 -5.36
C MET A 462 -8.74 6.02 -4.19
N LEU A 463 -7.41 6.07 -4.16
CA LEU A 463 -6.66 6.75 -3.09
C LEU A 463 -6.85 8.28 -3.12
N ILE A 464 -6.88 8.90 -4.29
CA ILE A 464 -7.08 10.35 -4.41
C ILE A 464 -8.48 10.74 -3.94
N VAL A 465 -9.51 9.99 -4.33
CA VAL A 465 -10.88 10.25 -3.84
C VAL A 465 -10.95 10.05 -2.34
N LEU A 466 -10.32 9.00 -1.80
CA LEU A 466 -10.26 8.74 -0.37
C LEU A 466 -9.47 9.84 0.38
N PHE A 467 -8.40 10.37 -0.20
CA PHE A 467 -7.63 11.47 0.37
C PHE A 467 -8.44 12.77 0.42
N ILE A 468 -9.18 13.09 -0.64
CA ILE A 468 -9.97 14.34 -0.70
C ILE A 468 -11.13 14.29 0.31
N MET A 469 -11.82 13.16 0.40
CA MET A 469 -13.05 13.03 1.19
C MET A 469 -12.85 12.44 2.59
N GLY A 470 -11.70 11.82 2.86
CA GLY A 470 -11.42 11.15 4.12
C GLY A 470 -11.20 12.12 5.29
N VAL A 471 -11.42 11.63 6.49
CA VAL A 471 -11.04 12.31 7.74
C VAL A 471 -9.52 12.35 7.89
N THR A 472 -9.00 13.19 8.78
CA THR A 472 -7.56 13.43 8.98
C THR A 472 -6.75 12.14 9.11
N SER A 473 -7.16 11.21 9.95
CA SER A 473 -6.45 9.92 10.12
C SER A 473 -6.39 9.08 8.84
N VAL A 474 -7.42 9.16 7.99
CA VAL A 474 -7.44 8.49 6.68
C VAL A 474 -6.53 9.22 5.69
N LYS A 475 -6.47 10.55 5.73
CA LYS A 475 -5.56 11.35 4.88
C LYS A 475 -4.10 11.08 5.21
N GLU A 476 -3.74 11.01 6.49
CA GLU A 476 -2.39 10.68 6.95
C GLU A 476 -1.92 9.30 6.48
N PHE A 477 -2.84 8.36 6.31
CA PHE A 477 -2.56 7.04 5.75
C PHE A 477 -2.50 7.04 4.23
N THR A 478 -3.43 7.72 3.55
CA THR A 478 -3.57 7.64 2.09
C THR A 478 -2.53 8.46 1.34
N LEU A 479 -2.11 9.60 1.87
CA LEU A 479 -1.14 10.49 1.20
C LEU A 479 0.22 9.81 0.96
N PRO A 480 0.84 9.14 1.95
CA PRO A 480 2.07 8.38 1.71
C PRO A 480 1.88 7.22 0.73
N LEU A 481 0.71 6.57 0.72
CA LEU A 481 0.40 5.51 -0.24
C LEU A 481 0.35 6.05 -1.67
N ILE A 482 -0.26 7.23 -1.89
CA ILE A 482 -0.27 7.90 -3.20
C ILE A 482 1.17 8.12 -3.68
N VAL A 483 2.02 8.71 -2.82
CA VAL A 483 3.42 8.93 -3.14
C VAL A 483 4.14 7.62 -3.44
N GLY A 484 3.95 6.60 -2.59
CA GLY A 484 4.57 5.29 -2.75
C GLY A 484 4.18 4.58 -4.05
N ILE A 485 2.92 4.66 -4.48
CA ILE A 485 2.47 4.08 -5.74
C ILE A 485 3.09 4.80 -6.95
N VAL A 486 3.16 6.13 -6.91
CA VAL A 486 3.81 6.93 -7.97
C VAL A 486 5.31 6.60 -8.05
N VAL A 487 5.98 6.54 -6.90
CA VAL A 487 7.41 6.19 -6.80
C VAL A 487 7.65 4.75 -7.26
N GLY A 488 6.79 3.79 -6.85
CA GLY A 488 6.87 2.39 -7.27
C GLY A 488 6.66 2.19 -8.79
N ALA A 489 5.73 2.93 -9.38
CA ALA A 489 5.57 2.93 -10.85
C ALA A 489 6.81 3.47 -11.56
N TYR A 490 7.37 4.56 -11.06
CA TYR A 490 8.62 5.14 -11.56
C TYR A 490 9.80 4.18 -11.41
N SER A 491 10.01 3.61 -10.22
CA SER A 491 11.15 2.73 -9.94
C SER A 491 11.08 1.44 -10.75
N SER A 492 9.89 0.85 -10.91
CA SER A 492 9.69 -0.34 -11.74
C SER A 492 10.10 -0.12 -13.18
N VAL A 493 9.71 1.03 -13.77
CA VAL A 493 9.99 1.36 -15.17
C VAL A 493 11.44 1.81 -15.37
N CYS A 494 11.94 2.76 -14.56
CA CYS A 494 13.18 3.47 -14.82
C CYS A 494 14.41 2.87 -14.11
N LEU A 495 14.23 2.29 -12.91
CA LEU A 495 15.35 1.87 -12.07
C LEU A 495 15.54 0.34 -12.07
N THR A 496 14.50 -0.45 -11.84
CA THR A 496 14.63 -1.88 -11.58
C THR A 496 15.24 -2.63 -12.75
N SER A 497 14.73 -2.37 -13.96
CA SER A 497 15.26 -2.99 -15.18
C SER A 497 16.68 -2.54 -15.49
N ALA A 498 17.00 -1.26 -15.20
CA ALA A 498 18.33 -0.71 -15.37
C ALA A 498 19.33 -1.32 -14.37
N MET A 499 18.93 -1.52 -13.11
CA MET A 499 19.74 -2.20 -12.10
C MET A 499 20.06 -3.64 -12.52
N TRP A 500 19.05 -4.41 -12.94
CA TRP A 500 19.25 -5.76 -13.45
C TRP A 500 20.21 -5.77 -14.66
N TYR A 501 20.03 -4.85 -15.61
CA TYR A 501 20.89 -4.73 -16.80
C TYR A 501 22.35 -4.44 -16.43
N VAL A 502 22.62 -3.54 -15.47
CA VAL A 502 23.97 -3.19 -15.00
C VAL A 502 24.60 -4.34 -14.21
N MET A 503 23.83 -5.08 -13.40
CA MET A 503 24.30 -6.22 -12.60
C MET A 503 24.68 -7.45 -13.44
N GLY A 504 24.81 -7.29 -14.74
CA GLY A 504 25.31 -8.32 -15.67
C GLY A 504 24.23 -9.02 -16.47
N GLY A 505 23.02 -8.52 -16.50
CA GLY A 505 21.97 -8.97 -17.42
C GLY A 505 22.42 -8.90 -18.89
N LYS A 506 23.26 -7.92 -19.22
CA LYS A 506 23.88 -7.78 -20.54
C LYS A 506 24.67 -9.01 -21.01
N LYS A 507 25.32 -9.75 -20.10
CA LYS A 507 26.18 -10.91 -20.42
C LYS A 507 25.38 -12.22 -20.56
N ARG A 508 24.13 -12.27 -20.11
CA ARG A 508 23.35 -13.51 -20.02
C ARG A 508 23.00 -14.12 -21.39
N GLY A 509 22.65 -13.28 -22.35
CA GLY A 509 22.33 -13.72 -23.71
C GLY A 509 23.48 -14.51 -24.38
N VAL A 510 24.72 -14.14 -24.08
CA VAL A 510 25.93 -14.80 -24.61
C VAL A 510 26.20 -16.15 -23.92
N VAL A 511 25.91 -16.25 -22.61
CA VAL A 511 26.19 -17.47 -21.82
C VAL A 511 25.13 -18.55 -22.07
N GLU A 512 23.85 -18.22 -22.18
CA GLU A 512 22.79 -19.20 -22.46
C GLU A 512 22.92 -19.78 -23.86
N GLU A 513 23.40 -19.00 -24.82
CA GLU A 513 23.65 -19.48 -26.17
C GLU A 513 24.87 -20.41 -26.25
N ASN A 514 25.96 -20.08 -25.56
CA ASN A 514 27.12 -20.96 -25.48
C ASN A 514 26.77 -22.30 -24.82
N ASN A 515 25.89 -22.29 -23.82
CA ASN A 515 25.39 -23.51 -23.19
C ASN A 515 24.47 -24.32 -24.12
N LYS A 516 23.59 -23.66 -24.93
CA LYS A 516 22.77 -24.32 -25.94
C LYS A 516 23.61 -24.90 -27.07
N LYS A 517 24.64 -24.20 -27.53
CA LYS A 517 25.59 -24.71 -28.54
C LYS A 517 26.42 -25.86 -27.99
N ALA A 518 26.77 -25.83 -26.69
CA ALA A 518 27.47 -26.93 -26.05
C ALA A 518 26.57 -28.16 -25.86
N ALA A 519 25.29 -27.98 -25.51
CA ALA A 519 24.31 -29.06 -25.41
C ALA A 519 23.99 -29.67 -26.77
N SER A 520 23.74 -28.84 -27.80
CA SER A 520 23.50 -29.30 -29.18
C SER A 520 24.71 -30.01 -29.77
N LYS A 521 25.95 -29.58 -29.46
CA LYS A 521 27.16 -30.31 -29.85
C LYS A 521 27.28 -31.66 -29.13
N LYS A 522 26.87 -31.76 -27.86
CA LYS A 522 26.84 -33.04 -27.14
C LYS A 522 25.84 -34.01 -27.76
N GLU A 523 24.61 -33.57 -28.06
CA GLU A 523 23.59 -34.40 -28.71
C GLU A 523 24.04 -34.90 -30.07
N VAL A 524 24.72 -34.05 -30.89
CA VAL A 524 25.27 -34.46 -32.20
C VAL A 524 26.43 -35.43 -32.05
N PHE A 525 27.24 -35.38 -30.98
CA PHE A 525 28.31 -36.33 -30.72
C PHE A 525 27.79 -37.66 -30.15
N GLU A 526 26.69 -37.66 -29.38
CA GLU A 526 26.07 -38.89 -28.88
C GLU A 526 25.29 -39.64 -29.97
N ASP A 527 24.70 -38.92 -30.94
CA ASP A 527 23.96 -39.54 -32.07
C ASP A 527 24.90 -40.01 -33.21
N GLY A 528 26.12 -39.44 -33.30
CA GLY A 528 27.16 -39.85 -34.28
C GLY A 528 28.02 -41.05 -33.89
N SER A 529 27.82 -41.61 -32.70
CA SER A 529 28.58 -42.77 -32.20
C SER A 529 27.89 -44.13 -32.40
N GLN A 530 26.80 -44.17 -33.19
CA GLN A 530 26.16 -45.42 -33.64
C GLN A 530 26.25 -45.61 -35.16
N VAL A 531 27.46 -45.66 -35.68
CA VAL A 531 27.74 -46.26 -36.99
C VAL A 531 28.94 -47.19 -36.85
#